data_2af4eb6dd24699f9835e20110d73ae93
#
_entry.id   2af4eb6dd24699f9835e20110d73ae93
#
_cell.length_a   1.000
_cell.length_b   1.000
_cell.length_c   1.000
_cell.angle_alpha   90.00
_cell.angle_beta   90.00
_cell.angle_gamma   90.00
#
_symmetry.space_group_name_H-M   'P 1'
#
loop_
_entity.id
_entity.type
_entity.pdbx_description
1 polymer ?
#
loop_
_entity_poly.entity_id
_entity_poly.type
_entity_poly.pdbx_seq_one_letter_code
_entity_poly.pdbx_strand_id
1 'polypeptide(L)'
;MLWIWKAETHPRIQFFMCFCSHNSLPNSEILASRGLNLDSVCAIFHLEIESVDHLLRRCTVAQEFWCKLKVPRELLATFDQHVKMWLEVDCSSRVVSEHLGIPWKIVFPMGIWHLWLARNRFQFKTGVVDNLSHTRCIKDSAEFFAIGSKDRCNKMKKVIQVAWEKPPLGWLKHNTDGSALGNPGKAGGGGLIRDHQGNWIRGFARAHGYSTSSLAELWALRDGLEIAKDLGINNLIVEMDALSIVLLMNNTKANLLMEPLLSDCRKLLAEISNKRIVHTFREANQCADILARIGGSSIFNFVVF
;
A
#
# COMPACT_ATOMS: atom_id res chain seq x y z
N MET A 1 8.42 22.82 0.30
CA MET A 1 8.22 21.42 -0.18
C MET A 1 6.85 20.81 0.10
N LEU A 2 5.88 21.57 0.59
CA LEU A 2 4.50 21.09 0.81
C LEU A 2 3.80 20.65 -0.49
N TRP A 3 4.26 21.08 -1.66
CA TRP A 3 3.69 20.73 -2.95
C TRP A 3 3.79 19.21 -3.26
N ILE A 4 4.86 18.55 -2.85
CA ILE A 4 5.05 17.09 -3.06
C ILE A 4 3.91 16.30 -2.44
N TRP A 5 3.55 16.64 -1.21
CA TRP A 5 2.48 15.95 -0.47
C TRP A 5 1.07 16.31 -0.94
N LYS A 6 0.96 17.39 -1.73
CA LYS A 6 -0.29 17.80 -2.40
C LYS A 6 -0.41 17.28 -3.83
N ALA A 7 0.66 16.68 -4.39
CA ALA A 7 0.64 16.14 -5.73
C ALA A 7 -0.39 14.99 -5.86
N GLU A 8 -1.20 15.04 -6.90
CA GLU A 8 -2.23 14.04 -7.20
C GLU A 8 -1.58 12.78 -7.80
N THR A 9 -0.93 11.97 -6.96
CA THR A 9 -0.24 10.74 -7.37
C THR A 9 -0.16 9.73 -6.22
N HIS A 10 0.38 8.53 -6.48
CA HIS A 10 0.56 7.51 -5.45
C HIS A 10 1.59 7.95 -4.38
N PRO A 11 1.39 7.61 -3.09
CA PRO A 11 2.31 7.95 -2.01
C PRO A 11 3.77 7.57 -2.30
N ARG A 12 4.02 6.39 -2.88
CA ARG A 12 5.38 5.95 -3.28
C ARG A 12 6.04 6.89 -4.29
N ILE A 13 5.26 7.53 -5.17
CA ILE A 13 5.78 8.50 -6.15
C ILE A 13 6.05 9.84 -5.46
N GLN A 14 5.25 10.23 -4.47
CA GLN A 14 5.53 11.41 -3.64
C GLN A 14 6.87 11.24 -2.89
N PHE A 15 7.14 10.08 -2.29
CA PHE A 15 8.44 9.78 -1.69
C PHE A 15 9.58 9.82 -2.71
N PHE A 16 9.38 9.24 -3.89
CA PHE A 16 10.36 9.29 -4.97
C PHE A 16 10.67 10.74 -5.37
N MET A 17 9.67 11.60 -5.55
CA MET A 17 9.85 13.03 -5.84
C MET A 17 10.59 13.76 -4.72
N CYS A 18 10.37 13.36 -3.47
CA CYS A 18 11.11 13.88 -2.34
C CYS A 18 12.62 13.57 -2.46
N PHE A 19 12.98 12.33 -2.80
CA PHE A 19 14.38 11.96 -3.07
C PHE A 19 14.98 12.74 -4.25
N CYS A 20 14.23 12.91 -5.33
CA CYS A 20 14.67 13.72 -6.48
C CYS A 20 14.93 15.19 -6.09
N SER A 21 14.01 15.78 -5.32
CA SER A 21 14.10 17.20 -4.89
C SER A 21 15.28 17.47 -3.93
N HIS A 22 15.71 16.45 -3.18
CA HIS A 22 16.84 16.54 -2.25
C HIS A 22 18.17 16.03 -2.83
N ASN A 23 18.19 15.70 -4.13
CA ASN A 23 19.33 15.05 -4.79
C ASN A 23 19.85 13.84 -3.98
N SER A 24 18.95 13.02 -3.47
CA SER A 24 19.25 11.86 -2.63
C SER A 24 18.76 10.53 -3.23
N LEU A 25 18.30 10.58 -4.48
CA LEU A 25 17.92 9.39 -5.24
C LEU A 25 19.14 8.46 -5.42
N PRO A 26 19.04 7.15 -5.13
CA PRO A 26 20.18 6.24 -5.24
C PRO A 26 20.50 5.89 -6.72
N ASN A 27 20.85 6.91 -7.50
CA ASN A 27 21.42 6.81 -8.83
C ASN A 27 22.94 6.55 -8.75
N SER A 28 23.60 6.33 -9.88
CA SER A 28 25.03 5.98 -9.92
C SER A 28 25.92 7.08 -9.33
N GLU A 29 25.61 8.36 -9.56
CA GLU A 29 26.32 9.52 -8.97
C GLU A 29 26.29 9.46 -7.44
N ILE A 30 25.10 9.33 -6.85
CA ILE A 30 24.92 9.34 -5.39
C ILE A 30 25.49 8.07 -4.75
N LEU A 31 25.38 6.92 -5.39
CA LEU A 31 25.93 5.68 -4.87
C LEU A 31 27.48 5.70 -4.90
N ALA A 32 28.09 6.21 -5.97
CA ALA A 32 29.53 6.39 -6.05
C ALA A 32 30.03 7.40 -5.01
N SER A 33 29.33 8.52 -4.81
CA SER A 33 29.70 9.53 -3.79
C SER A 33 29.63 8.99 -2.35
N ARG A 34 28.85 7.92 -2.11
CA ARG A 34 28.76 7.22 -0.82
C ARG A 34 29.80 6.11 -0.65
N GLY A 35 30.76 6.01 -1.56
CA GLY A 35 31.89 5.06 -1.47
C GLY A 35 31.58 3.67 -2.04
N LEU A 36 30.48 3.48 -2.75
CA LEU A 36 30.26 2.24 -3.50
C LEU A 36 31.15 2.24 -4.75
N ASN A 37 31.80 1.11 -5.00
CA ASN A 37 32.67 0.93 -6.17
C ASN A 37 31.82 0.72 -7.44
N LEU A 38 31.21 1.81 -7.90
CA LEU A 38 30.37 1.87 -9.09
C LEU A 38 30.82 3.04 -9.98
N ASP A 39 30.68 2.84 -11.29
CA ASP A 39 30.88 3.95 -12.22
C ASP A 39 29.72 4.94 -12.06
N SER A 40 30.04 6.21 -11.88
CA SER A 40 29.07 7.30 -11.76
C SER A 40 28.40 7.66 -13.09
N VAL A 41 28.90 7.12 -14.21
CA VAL A 41 28.43 7.41 -15.56
C VAL A 41 27.13 6.64 -15.85
N CYS A 42 26.27 7.23 -16.69
CA CYS A 42 25.04 6.60 -17.15
C CYS A 42 25.34 5.29 -17.90
N ALA A 43 24.82 4.17 -17.39
CA ALA A 43 25.07 2.84 -17.94
C ALA A 43 24.47 2.64 -19.35
N ILE A 44 23.55 3.49 -19.79
CA ILE A 44 22.92 3.39 -21.11
C ILE A 44 23.71 4.19 -22.14
N PHE A 45 24.25 5.36 -21.78
CA PHE A 45 24.82 6.30 -22.72
C PHE A 45 26.34 6.47 -22.59
N HIS A 46 26.92 6.07 -21.45
CA HIS A 46 28.37 6.07 -21.15
C HIS A 46 29.12 7.40 -21.39
N LEU A 47 28.45 8.52 -21.51
CA LEU A 47 29.06 9.83 -21.82
C LEU A 47 28.89 10.87 -20.71
N GLU A 48 27.87 10.75 -19.86
CA GLU A 48 27.55 11.74 -18.84
C GLU A 48 27.32 11.08 -17.47
N ILE A 49 27.58 11.84 -16.40
CA ILE A 49 27.29 11.42 -15.04
C ILE A 49 25.77 11.18 -14.90
N GLU A 50 25.40 10.07 -14.28
CA GLU A 50 24.00 9.73 -14.02
C GLU A 50 23.48 10.55 -12.82
N SER A 51 23.28 11.85 -13.00
CA SER A 51 22.57 12.72 -12.06
C SER A 51 21.06 12.53 -12.17
N VAL A 52 20.29 13.07 -11.19
CA VAL A 52 18.82 13.10 -11.27
C VAL A 52 18.34 13.83 -12.54
N ASP A 53 19.01 14.91 -12.89
CA ASP A 53 18.74 15.70 -14.08
C ASP A 53 18.97 14.90 -15.37
N HIS A 54 20.13 14.26 -15.48
CA HIS A 54 20.44 13.41 -16.61
C HIS A 54 19.40 12.29 -16.74
N LEU A 55 19.17 11.54 -15.70
CA LEU A 55 18.27 10.38 -15.69
C LEU A 55 16.83 10.72 -16.10
N LEU A 56 16.31 11.84 -15.63
CA LEU A 56 14.90 12.19 -15.83
C LEU A 56 14.64 13.08 -17.05
N ARG A 57 15.66 13.79 -17.59
CA ARG A 57 15.49 14.75 -18.69
C ARG A 57 16.50 14.62 -19.83
N ARG A 58 17.81 14.53 -19.49
CA ARG A 58 18.89 14.71 -20.49
C ARG A 58 19.31 13.44 -21.19
N CYS A 59 19.14 12.28 -20.54
CA CYS A 59 19.41 11.00 -21.16
C CYS A 59 18.55 10.83 -22.42
N THR A 60 19.13 10.28 -23.49
CA THR A 60 18.42 10.01 -24.75
C THR A 60 17.14 9.22 -24.54
N VAL A 61 17.15 8.22 -23.65
CA VAL A 61 15.96 7.45 -23.28
C VAL A 61 14.88 8.34 -22.65
N ALA A 62 15.27 9.30 -21.80
CA ALA A 62 14.34 10.24 -21.21
C ALA A 62 13.79 11.21 -22.26
N GLN A 63 14.61 11.71 -23.14
CA GLN A 63 14.19 12.61 -24.24
C GLN A 63 13.18 11.92 -25.17
N GLU A 64 13.48 10.69 -25.61
CA GLU A 64 12.55 9.90 -26.41
C GLU A 64 11.23 9.62 -25.68
N PHE A 65 11.31 9.32 -24.39
CA PHE A 65 10.14 9.08 -23.56
C PHE A 65 9.22 10.30 -23.49
N TRP A 66 9.77 11.50 -23.21
CA TRP A 66 9.00 12.75 -23.19
C TRP A 66 8.47 13.14 -24.55
N CYS A 67 9.24 12.90 -25.61
CA CYS A 67 8.78 13.11 -26.99
C CYS A 67 7.54 12.24 -27.30
N LYS A 68 7.58 10.95 -26.93
CA LYS A 68 6.46 10.02 -27.12
C LYS A 68 5.24 10.36 -26.25
N LEU A 69 5.44 10.93 -25.06
CA LEU A 69 4.35 11.43 -24.20
C LEU A 69 3.75 12.75 -24.69
N LYS A 70 4.43 13.45 -25.62
CA LYS A 70 4.02 14.76 -26.15
C LYS A 70 3.80 15.77 -25.03
N VAL A 71 4.90 16.22 -24.41
CA VAL A 71 4.89 17.28 -23.40
C VAL A 71 4.08 18.48 -23.91
N PRO A 72 3.13 19.03 -23.13
CA PRO A 72 2.39 20.24 -23.52
C PRO A 72 3.32 21.40 -23.86
N ARG A 73 3.01 22.15 -24.92
CA ARG A 73 3.86 23.24 -25.44
C ARG A 73 4.16 24.29 -24.38
N GLU A 74 3.19 24.60 -23.53
CA GLU A 74 3.29 25.58 -22.45
C GLU A 74 4.31 25.19 -21.38
N LEU A 75 4.67 23.91 -21.31
CA LEU A 75 5.58 23.35 -20.30
C LEU A 75 6.96 22.98 -20.87
N LEU A 76 7.19 23.17 -22.17
CA LEU A 76 8.51 22.87 -22.76
C LEU A 76 9.63 23.69 -22.12
N ALA A 77 9.38 24.96 -21.80
CA ALA A 77 10.36 25.84 -21.17
C ALA A 77 10.73 25.44 -19.74
N THR A 78 9.92 24.61 -19.06
CA THR A 78 10.23 24.10 -17.72
C THR A 78 11.38 23.11 -17.74
N PHE A 79 11.60 22.45 -18.87
CA PHE A 79 12.68 21.46 -19.04
C PHE A 79 14.09 22.08 -19.02
N ASP A 80 14.21 23.40 -19.17
CA ASP A 80 15.48 24.13 -19.05
C ASP A 80 15.72 24.70 -17.63
N GLN A 81 14.72 24.57 -16.74
CA GLN A 81 14.81 25.09 -15.39
C GLN A 81 15.57 24.11 -14.47
N HIS A 82 15.97 24.60 -13.27
CA HIS A 82 16.54 23.74 -12.23
C HIS A 82 15.55 22.61 -11.87
N VAL A 83 16.06 21.38 -11.67
CA VAL A 83 15.27 20.15 -11.43
C VAL A 83 14.14 20.34 -10.44
N LYS A 84 14.41 20.99 -9.30
CA LYS A 84 13.42 21.20 -8.25
C LYS A 84 12.25 22.08 -8.72
N MET A 85 12.55 23.16 -9.47
CA MET A 85 11.52 24.04 -10.02
C MET A 85 10.71 23.31 -11.10
N TRP A 86 11.37 22.57 -11.97
CA TRP A 86 10.71 21.73 -12.98
C TRP A 86 9.73 20.75 -12.34
N LEU A 87 10.16 20.01 -11.31
CA LEU A 87 9.28 19.09 -10.60
C LEU A 87 8.07 19.79 -9.98
N GLU A 88 8.28 20.95 -9.35
CA GLU A 88 7.20 21.70 -8.69
C GLU A 88 6.19 22.27 -9.68
N VAL A 89 6.66 22.87 -10.77
CA VAL A 89 5.81 23.48 -11.78
C VAL A 89 4.96 22.44 -12.51
N ASP A 90 5.60 21.37 -12.99
CA ASP A 90 4.91 20.33 -13.76
C ASP A 90 3.93 19.51 -12.90
N CYS A 91 4.29 19.19 -11.64
CA CYS A 91 3.37 18.53 -10.70
C CYS A 91 2.18 19.40 -10.26
N SER A 92 2.31 20.72 -10.37
CA SER A 92 1.25 21.67 -9.98
C SER A 92 0.48 22.24 -11.17
N SER A 93 0.86 21.87 -12.39
CA SER A 93 0.31 22.40 -13.62
C SER A 93 -1.18 22.11 -13.79
N ARG A 94 -1.91 23.11 -14.28
CA ARG A 94 -3.33 22.97 -14.65
C ARG A 94 -3.54 22.59 -16.12
N VAL A 95 -2.46 22.50 -16.89
CA VAL A 95 -2.50 22.13 -18.30
C VAL A 95 -3.02 20.70 -18.45
N VAL A 96 -3.87 20.47 -19.43
CA VAL A 96 -4.35 19.14 -19.81
C VAL A 96 -3.57 18.69 -21.03
N SER A 97 -3.07 17.45 -21.03
CA SER A 97 -2.42 16.89 -22.22
C SER A 97 -3.45 16.80 -23.35
N GLU A 98 -3.26 17.54 -24.43
CA GLU A 98 -4.14 17.52 -25.60
C GLU A 98 -4.27 16.10 -26.19
N HIS A 99 -3.19 15.33 -26.14
CA HIS A 99 -3.15 13.98 -26.71
C HIS A 99 -3.86 12.94 -25.83
N LEU A 100 -3.81 13.09 -24.51
CA LEU A 100 -4.33 12.09 -23.57
C LEU A 100 -5.65 12.50 -22.93
N GLY A 101 -6.03 13.77 -22.97
CA GLY A 101 -7.18 14.29 -22.23
C GLY A 101 -7.03 14.21 -20.71
N ILE A 102 -5.81 14.00 -20.20
CA ILE A 102 -5.50 13.82 -18.79
C ILE A 102 -4.73 15.04 -18.27
N PRO A 103 -5.04 15.59 -17.07
CA PRO A 103 -4.27 16.68 -16.49
C PRO A 103 -2.79 16.32 -16.36
N TRP A 104 -1.91 17.20 -16.84
CA TRP A 104 -0.46 16.97 -16.86
C TRP A 104 0.11 16.67 -15.47
N LYS A 105 -0.42 17.30 -14.43
CA LYS A 105 -0.06 17.05 -13.03
C LYS A 105 -0.25 15.60 -12.57
N ILE A 106 -1.00 14.77 -13.32
CA ILE A 106 -1.15 13.33 -13.11
C ILE A 106 -0.16 12.55 -13.98
N VAL A 107 -0.03 12.96 -15.27
CA VAL A 107 0.86 12.28 -16.23
C VAL A 107 2.32 12.44 -15.85
N PHE A 108 2.73 13.64 -15.45
CA PHE A 108 4.12 13.96 -15.18
C PHE A 108 4.74 13.16 -14.03
N PRO A 109 4.14 13.07 -12.82
CA PRO A 109 4.68 12.25 -11.74
C PRO A 109 4.79 10.78 -12.11
N MET A 110 3.83 10.25 -12.87
CA MET A 110 3.90 8.89 -13.40
C MET A 110 5.05 8.75 -14.40
N GLY A 111 5.28 9.78 -15.24
CA GLY A 111 6.36 9.80 -16.22
C GLY A 111 7.74 9.67 -15.58
N ILE A 112 8.07 10.52 -14.61
CA ILE A 112 9.35 10.45 -13.91
C ILE A 112 9.53 9.13 -13.15
N TRP A 113 8.46 8.57 -12.60
CA TRP A 113 8.47 7.26 -11.96
C TRP A 113 8.75 6.12 -12.95
N HIS A 114 8.13 6.13 -14.13
CA HIS A 114 8.37 5.12 -15.17
C HIS A 114 9.79 5.19 -15.75
N LEU A 115 10.37 6.38 -15.88
CA LEU A 115 11.77 6.54 -16.25
C LEU A 115 12.71 5.90 -15.20
N TRP A 116 12.47 6.14 -13.93
CA TRP A 116 13.20 5.49 -12.83
C TRP A 116 13.07 3.96 -12.86
N LEU A 117 11.85 3.45 -13.08
CA LEU A 117 11.63 2.00 -13.19
C LEU A 117 12.30 1.39 -14.44
N ALA A 118 12.31 2.12 -15.56
CA ALA A 118 12.99 1.68 -16.79
C ALA A 118 14.51 1.58 -16.58
N ARG A 119 15.12 2.61 -15.97
CA ARG A 119 16.51 2.61 -15.58
C ARG A 119 16.87 1.44 -14.65
N ASN A 120 16.06 1.20 -13.62
CA ASN A 120 16.32 0.11 -12.68
C ASN A 120 16.17 -1.27 -13.34
N ARG A 121 15.25 -1.43 -14.26
CA ARG A 121 15.15 -2.68 -15.06
C ARG A 121 16.39 -2.88 -15.91
N PHE A 122 16.85 -1.84 -16.60
CA PHE A 122 18.08 -1.91 -17.36
C PHE A 122 19.27 -2.31 -16.49
N GLN A 123 19.48 -1.58 -15.39
CA GLN A 123 20.64 -1.74 -14.52
C GLN A 123 20.68 -3.10 -13.80
N PHE A 124 19.54 -3.60 -13.33
CA PHE A 124 19.51 -4.73 -12.39
C PHE A 124 18.88 -6.01 -12.96
N LYS A 125 18.27 -5.97 -14.15
CA LYS A 125 17.51 -7.13 -14.64
C LYS A 125 17.83 -7.54 -16.08
N THR A 126 17.73 -6.62 -17.03
CA THR A 126 17.66 -7.02 -18.45
C THR A 126 18.85 -6.57 -19.29
N GLY A 127 19.54 -5.49 -18.92
CA GLY A 127 20.53 -4.83 -19.78
C GLY A 127 19.95 -4.29 -21.11
N VAL A 128 18.61 -4.28 -21.26
CA VAL A 128 17.90 -3.84 -22.46
C VAL A 128 17.06 -2.61 -22.16
N VAL A 129 17.12 -1.62 -23.05
CA VAL A 129 16.33 -0.38 -22.94
C VAL A 129 14.83 -0.71 -23.09
N ASP A 130 14.04 -0.19 -22.15
CA ASP A 130 12.61 -0.42 -22.11
C ASP A 130 11.83 0.58 -22.98
N ASN A 131 11.57 0.22 -24.21
CA ASN A 131 10.86 1.03 -25.19
C ASN A 131 9.35 1.19 -24.91
N LEU A 132 8.78 0.41 -23.96
CA LEU A 132 7.35 0.45 -23.62
C LEU A 132 7.05 1.22 -22.35
N SER A 133 8.03 1.87 -21.74
CA SER A 133 7.85 2.63 -20.50
C SER A 133 6.81 3.76 -20.63
N HIS A 134 6.78 4.46 -21.77
CA HIS A 134 5.79 5.51 -22.06
C HIS A 134 4.36 4.97 -22.16
N THR A 135 4.16 3.80 -22.78
CA THR A 135 2.84 3.16 -22.90
C THR A 135 2.30 2.76 -21.52
N ARG A 136 3.16 2.23 -20.65
CA ARG A 136 2.79 1.92 -19.27
C ARG A 136 2.45 3.19 -18.47
N CYS A 137 3.23 4.25 -18.66
CA CYS A 137 2.93 5.54 -18.05
C CYS A 137 1.54 6.07 -18.45
N ILE A 138 1.20 6.02 -19.74
CA ILE A 138 -0.12 6.43 -20.25
C ILE A 138 -1.22 5.60 -19.61
N LYS A 139 -1.06 4.27 -19.57
CA LYS A 139 -2.04 3.36 -18.97
C LYS A 139 -2.26 3.66 -17.49
N ASP A 140 -1.19 3.72 -16.69
CA ASP A 140 -1.27 3.96 -15.25
C ASP A 140 -1.85 5.34 -14.95
N SER A 141 -1.51 6.36 -15.77
CA SER A 141 -2.08 7.71 -15.65
C SER A 141 -3.58 7.74 -15.95
N ALA A 142 -4.02 7.00 -16.98
CA ALA A 142 -5.42 6.90 -17.35
C ALA A 142 -6.24 6.16 -16.28
N GLU A 143 -5.71 5.05 -15.75
CA GLU A 143 -6.33 4.31 -14.66
C GLU A 143 -6.45 5.15 -13.39
N PHE A 144 -5.38 5.85 -13.00
CA PHE A 144 -5.39 6.73 -11.83
C PHE A 144 -6.39 7.89 -12.00
N PHE A 145 -6.42 8.52 -13.18
CA PHE A 145 -7.36 9.60 -13.48
C PHE A 145 -8.82 9.12 -13.47
N ALA A 146 -9.10 7.94 -14.06
CA ALA A 146 -10.43 7.36 -14.09
C ALA A 146 -10.95 7.02 -12.68
N ILE A 147 -10.10 6.47 -11.82
CA ILE A 147 -10.44 6.20 -10.41
C ILE A 147 -10.71 7.52 -9.67
N GLY A 148 -9.82 8.51 -9.79
CA GLY A 148 -9.99 9.81 -9.15
C GLY A 148 -11.20 10.60 -9.67
N SER A 149 -11.60 10.40 -10.92
CA SER A 149 -12.80 11.01 -11.50
C SER A 149 -14.09 10.39 -10.98
N LYS A 150 -14.13 9.06 -10.83
CA LYS A 150 -15.27 8.35 -10.20
C LYS A 150 -15.43 8.78 -8.74
N ASP A 151 -14.33 8.92 -8.00
CA ASP A 151 -14.35 9.39 -6.62
C ASP A 151 -14.81 10.85 -6.47
N ARG A 152 -14.51 11.74 -7.43
CA ARG A 152 -14.98 13.13 -7.41
C ARG A 152 -16.48 13.23 -7.68
N CYS A 153 -17.03 12.36 -8.51
CA CYS A 153 -18.47 12.33 -8.78
C CYS A 153 -19.29 11.79 -7.58
N ASN A 154 -18.65 10.99 -6.71
CA ASN A 154 -19.30 10.32 -5.57
C ASN A 154 -18.91 10.85 -4.18
N LYS A 155 -18.03 11.86 -4.08
CA LYS A 155 -17.65 12.42 -2.77
C LYS A 155 -18.64 13.50 -2.28
N MET A 156 -19.89 13.17 -2.15
CA MET A 156 -20.61 13.62 -0.96
C MET A 156 -20.01 12.82 0.21
N LYS A 157 -19.23 13.49 1.08
CA LYS A 157 -18.77 12.89 2.35
C LYS A 157 -20.03 12.51 3.14
N LYS A 158 -20.46 11.26 3.00
CA LYS A 158 -21.52 10.73 3.85
C LYS A 158 -20.90 10.53 5.20
N VAL A 159 -21.28 11.37 6.15
CA VAL A 159 -20.95 11.12 7.56
C VAL A 159 -21.75 9.89 7.96
N ILE A 160 -21.05 8.81 8.22
CA ILE A 160 -21.63 7.58 8.75
C ILE A 160 -21.30 7.54 10.26
N GLN A 161 -22.29 7.23 11.06
CA GLN A 161 -22.04 6.89 12.46
C GLN A 161 -21.54 5.44 12.48
N VAL A 162 -20.36 5.25 13.05
CA VAL A 162 -19.73 3.94 13.18
C VAL A 162 -19.76 3.57 14.66
N ALA A 163 -20.42 2.46 14.96
CA ALA A 163 -20.45 1.87 16.29
C ALA A 163 -20.41 0.34 16.14
N TRP A 164 -19.92 -0.33 17.16
CA TRP A 164 -20.06 -1.76 17.23
C TRP A 164 -21.53 -2.15 17.43
N GLU A 165 -22.01 -3.09 16.64
CA GLU A 165 -23.39 -3.59 16.70
C GLU A 165 -23.42 -4.99 17.32
N LYS A 166 -24.42 -5.25 18.17
CA LYS A 166 -24.65 -6.57 18.78
C LYS A 166 -25.01 -7.59 17.69
N PRO A 167 -24.58 -8.86 17.82
CA PRO A 167 -25.05 -9.92 16.93
C PRO A 167 -26.52 -10.25 17.16
N PRO A 168 -27.20 -10.88 16.22
CA PRO A 168 -28.56 -11.38 16.39
C PRO A 168 -28.67 -12.41 17.53
N LEU A 169 -29.89 -12.62 18.02
CA LEU A 169 -30.17 -13.64 19.03
C LEU A 169 -29.66 -15.02 18.60
N GLY A 170 -28.96 -15.71 19.47
CA GLY A 170 -28.37 -17.02 19.22
C GLY A 170 -27.07 -17.00 18.42
N TRP A 171 -26.55 -15.81 18.08
CA TRP A 171 -25.24 -15.63 17.46
C TRP A 171 -24.23 -15.04 18.43
N LEU A 172 -22.97 -15.41 18.24
CA LEU A 172 -21.83 -14.80 18.89
C LEU A 172 -21.03 -14.00 17.86
N LYS A 173 -20.39 -12.94 18.33
CA LYS A 173 -19.55 -12.08 17.49
C LYS A 173 -18.13 -12.08 17.98
N HIS A 174 -17.21 -12.43 17.12
CA HIS A 174 -15.77 -12.39 17.33
C HIS A 174 -15.18 -11.18 16.62
N ASN A 175 -14.66 -10.22 17.39
CA ASN A 175 -13.85 -9.12 16.91
C ASN A 175 -12.38 -9.49 17.05
N THR A 176 -11.57 -9.32 16.00
CA THR A 176 -10.14 -9.65 15.99
C THR A 176 -9.33 -8.58 15.30
N ASP A 177 -8.08 -8.41 15.72
CA ASP A 177 -7.12 -7.45 15.19
C ASP A 177 -5.69 -7.96 15.32
N GLY A 178 -4.83 -7.54 14.39
CA GLY A 178 -3.39 -7.80 14.38
C GLY A 178 -2.60 -6.50 14.40
N SER A 179 -1.66 -6.37 15.32
CA SER A 179 -0.81 -5.19 15.48
C SER A 179 0.64 -5.51 15.15
N ALA A 180 1.33 -4.61 14.42
CA ALA A 180 2.77 -4.69 14.22
C ALA A 180 3.40 -3.30 14.37
N LEU A 181 4.41 -3.18 15.24
CA LEU A 181 5.21 -1.96 15.43
C LEU A 181 6.34 -1.93 14.39
N GLY A 182 6.01 -1.40 13.20
CA GLY A 182 6.79 -1.53 11.97
C GLY A 182 6.19 -2.61 11.05
N ASN A 183 6.66 -2.67 9.78
CA ASN A 183 6.12 -3.64 8.82
C ASN A 183 7.24 -4.19 7.89
N PRO A 184 7.96 -5.27 8.29
CA PRO A 184 7.75 -6.09 9.48
C PRO A 184 8.26 -5.43 10.78
N GLY A 185 7.72 -5.87 11.93
CA GLY A 185 8.06 -5.37 13.25
C GLY A 185 7.57 -6.26 14.39
N LYS A 186 7.75 -5.79 15.63
CA LYS A 186 7.24 -6.49 16.83
C LYS A 186 5.72 -6.56 16.73
N ALA A 187 5.16 -7.77 16.72
CA ALA A 187 3.77 -8.04 16.38
C ALA A 187 3.01 -8.76 17.50
N GLY A 188 1.72 -8.50 17.57
CA GLY A 188 0.80 -9.19 18.43
C GLY A 188 -0.58 -9.31 17.80
N GLY A 189 -1.38 -10.19 18.32
CA GLY A 189 -2.78 -10.35 17.96
C GLY A 189 -3.67 -10.31 19.17
N GLY A 190 -4.92 -9.98 18.96
CA GLY A 190 -5.91 -9.95 20.01
C GLY A 190 -7.33 -10.03 19.47
N GLY A 191 -8.23 -10.44 20.33
CA GLY A 191 -9.64 -10.50 19.98
C GLY A 191 -10.52 -10.84 21.15
N LEU A 192 -11.81 -10.70 20.94
CA LEU A 192 -12.83 -11.00 21.94
C LEU A 192 -14.10 -11.55 21.29
N ILE A 193 -14.80 -12.40 22.03
CA ILE A 193 -16.09 -12.97 21.66
C ILE A 193 -17.16 -12.40 22.57
N ARG A 194 -18.26 -11.91 22.00
CA ARG A 194 -19.40 -11.33 22.72
C ARG A 194 -20.71 -11.96 22.25
N ASP A 195 -21.67 -12.02 23.17
CA ASP A 195 -23.01 -12.51 22.87
C ASP A 195 -23.94 -11.44 22.28
N HIS A 196 -25.20 -11.83 22.03
CA HIS A 196 -26.25 -10.95 21.51
C HIS A 196 -26.70 -9.84 22.50
N GLN A 197 -26.31 -9.94 23.76
CA GLN A 197 -26.52 -8.88 24.75
C GLN A 197 -25.34 -7.92 24.82
N GLY A 198 -24.18 -8.29 24.23
CA GLY A 198 -22.94 -7.56 24.27
C GLY A 198 -22.02 -7.97 25.43
N ASN A 199 -22.38 -9.04 26.15
CA ASN A 199 -21.57 -9.56 27.25
C ASN A 199 -20.28 -10.17 26.72
N TRP A 200 -19.18 -9.94 27.43
CA TRP A 200 -17.88 -10.54 27.17
C TRP A 200 -17.90 -12.04 27.53
N ILE A 201 -17.69 -12.90 26.55
CA ILE A 201 -17.64 -14.35 26.74
C ILE A 201 -16.20 -14.81 26.92
N ARG A 202 -15.31 -14.39 26.03
CA ARG A 202 -13.89 -14.74 26.04
C ARG A 202 -13.09 -13.69 25.29
N GLY A 203 -11.88 -13.41 25.75
CA GLY A 203 -10.93 -12.55 25.04
C GLY A 203 -9.54 -13.16 25.08
N PHE A 204 -8.66 -12.70 24.21
CA PHE A 204 -7.26 -13.13 24.19
C PHE A 204 -6.34 -12.01 23.71
N ALA A 205 -5.08 -12.16 24.10
CA ALA A 205 -3.97 -11.36 23.58
C ALA A 205 -2.74 -12.28 23.43
N ARG A 206 -2.05 -12.15 22.29
CA ARG A 206 -0.89 -13.00 21.95
C ARG A 206 0.25 -12.20 21.37
N ALA A 207 1.49 -12.53 21.78
CA ALA A 207 2.71 -12.07 21.16
C ALA A 207 3.05 -12.95 19.94
N HIS A 208 3.23 -12.32 18.77
CA HIS A 208 3.58 -13.04 17.53
C HIS A 208 5.07 -12.88 17.15
N GLY A 209 5.89 -12.29 18.04
CA GLY A 209 7.29 -12.05 17.77
C GLY A 209 7.49 -10.95 16.73
N TYR A 210 8.24 -11.22 15.68
CA TYR A 210 8.55 -10.29 14.60
C TYR A 210 7.80 -10.69 13.34
N SER A 211 6.84 -9.87 12.88
CA SER A 211 5.96 -10.22 11.77
C SER A 211 5.49 -8.99 10.99
N THR A 212 4.84 -9.21 9.84
CA THR A 212 4.10 -8.18 9.11
C THR A 212 2.71 -7.99 9.71
N SER A 213 2.10 -6.81 9.51
CA SER A 213 0.73 -6.53 9.96
C SER A 213 -0.27 -7.55 9.40
N SER A 214 -0.18 -7.90 8.12
CA SER A 214 -1.11 -8.86 7.50
C SER A 214 -1.01 -10.27 8.09
N LEU A 215 0.21 -10.73 8.46
CA LEU A 215 0.37 -12.01 9.13
C LEU A 215 -0.12 -11.96 10.59
N ALA A 216 0.08 -10.84 11.29
CA ALA A 216 -0.45 -10.65 12.64
C ALA A 216 -1.98 -10.72 12.66
N GLU A 217 -2.65 -10.12 11.66
CA GLU A 217 -4.10 -10.22 11.47
C GLU A 217 -4.58 -11.67 11.30
N LEU A 218 -3.89 -12.44 10.44
CA LEU A 218 -4.24 -13.84 10.20
C LEU A 218 -4.00 -14.72 11.44
N TRP A 219 -2.91 -14.49 12.18
CA TRP A 219 -2.65 -15.19 13.44
C TRP A 219 -3.73 -14.88 14.48
N ALA A 220 -4.14 -13.61 14.61
CA ALA A 220 -5.21 -13.22 15.52
C ALA A 220 -6.54 -13.88 15.13
N LEU A 221 -6.87 -13.91 13.83
CA LEU A 221 -8.05 -14.61 13.33
C LEU A 221 -8.01 -16.11 13.70
N ARG A 222 -6.88 -16.78 13.44
CA ARG A 222 -6.70 -18.20 13.74
C ARG A 222 -6.91 -18.51 15.23
N ASP A 223 -6.25 -17.73 16.11
CA ASP A 223 -6.36 -17.90 17.55
C ASP A 223 -7.80 -17.74 18.05
N GLY A 224 -8.51 -16.73 17.52
CA GLY A 224 -9.91 -16.52 17.87
C GLY A 224 -10.84 -17.61 17.35
N LEU A 225 -10.56 -18.19 16.19
CA LEU A 225 -11.32 -19.32 15.64
C LEU A 225 -11.06 -20.60 16.45
N GLU A 226 -9.83 -20.85 16.95
CA GLU A 226 -9.55 -21.94 17.88
C GLU A 226 -10.36 -21.81 19.18
N ILE A 227 -10.37 -20.61 19.78
CA ILE A 227 -11.19 -20.34 20.95
C ILE A 227 -12.68 -20.57 20.66
N ALA A 228 -13.17 -20.14 19.50
CA ALA A 228 -14.57 -20.35 19.11
C ALA A 228 -14.92 -21.84 18.97
N LYS A 229 -13.99 -22.64 18.44
CA LYS A 229 -14.10 -24.10 18.36
C LYS A 229 -14.14 -24.74 19.76
N ASP A 230 -13.20 -24.38 20.65
CA ASP A 230 -13.11 -24.89 22.01
C ASP A 230 -14.37 -24.56 22.84
N LEU A 231 -15.02 -23.44 22.56
CA LEU A 231 -16.30 -23.04 23.15
C LEU A 231 -17.51 -23.73 22.50
N GLY A 232 -17.33 -24.52 21.47
CA GLY A 232 -18.43 -25.20 20.75
C GLY A 232 -19.40 -24.26 20.06
N ILE A 233 -18.92 -23.13 19.53
CA ILE A 233 -19.76 -22.09 18.93
C ILE A 233 -20.27 -22.55 17.57
N ASN A 234 -21.60 -22.58 17.40
CA ASN A 234 -22.24 -22.99 16.16
C ASN A 234 -22.64 -21.80 15.24
N ASN A 235 -22.85 -20.60 15.81
CA ASN A 235 -23.27 -19.41 15.05
C ASN A 235 -22.27 -18.28 15.34
N LEU A 236 -21.40 -17.96 14.40
CA LEU A 236 -20.32 -16.98 14.60
C LEU A 236 -20.29 -15.92 13.49
N ILE A 237 -20.24 -14.66 13.91
CA ILE A 237 -19.88 -13.52 13.05
C ILE A 237 -18.47 -13.09 13.43
N VAL A 238 -17.54 -13.14 12.50
CA VAL A 238 -16.18 -12.61 12.65
C VAL A 238 -16.11 -11.23 12.04
N GLU A 239 -15.67 -10.24 12.79
CA GLU A 239 -15.44 -8.87 12.35
C GLU A 239 -13.95 -8.52 12.42
N MET A 240 -13.42 -7.96 11.32
CA MET A 240 -12.04 -7.51 11.18
C MET A 240 -12.01 -6.16 10.44
N ASP A 241 -11.06 -5.29 10.76
CA ASP A 241 -10.85 -4.04 10.01
C ASP A 241 -9.85 -4.21 8.84
N ALA A 242 -9.14 -5.32 8.76
CA ALA A 242 -8.28 -5.68 7.65
C ALA A 242 -9.08 -6.19 6.44
N LEU A 243 -9.65 -5.28 5.64
CA LEU A 243 -10.44 -5.64 4.44
C LEU A 243 -9.72 -6.63 3.51
N SER A 244 -8.41 -6.51 3.36
CA SER A 244 -7.60 -7.43 2.53
C SER A 244 -7.68 -8.88 3.02
N ILE A 245 -7.67 -9.10 4.34
CA ILE A 245 -7.79 -10.44 4.93
C ILE A 245 -9.22 -10.97 4.77
N VAL A 246 -10.23 -10.13 4.99
CA VAL A 246 -11.63 -10.51 4.76
C VAL A 246 -11.84 -10.97 3.31
N LEU A 247 -11.28 -10.24 2.34
CA LEU A 247 -11.35 -10.62 0.92
C LEU A 247 -10.61 -11.92 0.62
N LEU A 248 -9.44 -12.15 1.23
CA LEU A 248 -8.68 -13.40 1.07
C LEU A 248 -9.41 -14.60 1.68
N MET A 249 -10.07 -14.43 2.81
CA MET A 249 -10.87 -15.48 3.45
C MET A 249 -12.11 -15.86 2.64
N ASN A 250 -12.76 -14.87 2.01
CA ASN A 250 -13.96 -15.05 1.18
C ASN A 250 -13.64 -15.48 -0.26
N ASN A 251 -12.38 -15.39 -0.70
CA ASN A 251 -11.95 -15.76 -2.05
C ASN A 251 -11.15 -17.07 -2.05
N THR A 252 -11.34 -17.88 -3.09
CA THR A 252 -10.61 -19.15 -3.29
C THR A 252 -9.24 -18.96 -3.99
N LYS A 253 -8.87 -17.73 -4.35
CA LYS A 253 -7.57 -17.48 -5.01
C LYS A 253 -6.44 -17.70 -4.01
N ALA A 254 -5.52 -18.60 -4.37
CA ALA A 254 -4.34 -18.90 -3.56
C ALA A 254 -3.42 -17.67 -3.41
N ASN A 255 -2.93 -17.44 -2.21
CA ASN A 255 -1.88 -16.49 -1.91
C ASN A 255 -0.66 -17.26 -1.40
N LEU A 256 0.34 -17.49 -2.27
CA LEU A 256 1.48 -18.37 -2.01
C LEU A 256 2.20 -18.10 -0.67
N LEU A 257 2.23 -16.85 -0.19
CA LEU A 257 2.94 -16.48 1.04
C LEU A 257 2.11 -16.72 2.31
N MET A 258 0.79 -16.61 2.22
CA MET A 258 -0.12 -16.68 3.38
C MET A 258 -0.97 -17.97 3.37
N GLU A 259 -0.88 -18.78 2.32
CA GLU A 259 -1.77 -19.92 2.11
C GLU A 259 -1.78 -20.93 3.26
N PRO A 260 -0.64 -21.28 3.91
CA PRO A 260 -0.69 -22.20 5.03
C PRO A 260 -1.62 -21.70 6.15
N LEU A 261 -1.48 -20.43 6.54
CA LEU A 261 -2.26 -19.84 7.63
C LEU A 261 -3.72 -19.57 7.19
N LEU A 262 -3.94 -19.16 5.95
CA LEU A 262 -5.28 -19.01 5.36
C LEU A 262 -6.01 -20.36 5.34
N SER A 263 -5.33 -21.45 4.95
CA SER A 263 -5.88 -22.79 4.94
C SER A 263 -6.30 -23.25 6.35
N ASP A 264 -5.47 -22.98 7.36
CA ASP A 264 -5.80 -23.29 8.75
C ASP A 264 -7.02 -22.51 9.23
N CYS A 265 -7.07 -21.20 8.97
CA CYS A 265 -8.25 -20.38 9.30
C CYS A 265 -9.51 -20.90 8.60
N ARG A 266 -9.42 -21.29 7.31
CA ARG A 266 -10.57 -21.83 6.57
C ARG A 266 -11.03 -23.17 7.12
N LYS A 267 -10.11 -24.06 7.55
CA LYS A 267 -10.44 -25.35 8.20
C LYS A 267 -11.19 -25.13 9.50
N LEU A 268 -10.66 -24.28 10.39
CA LEU A 268 -11.30 -23.93 11.66
C LEU A 268 -12.69 -23.32 11.42
N LEU A 269 -12.79 -22.43 10.46
CA LEU A 269 -14.08 -21.83 10.10
C LEU A 269 -15.06 -22.85 9.54
N ALA A 270 -14.59 -23.87 8.80
CA ALA A 270 -15.43 -24.91 8.23
C ALA A 270 -16.14 -25.77 9.32
N GLU A 271 -15.53 -25.90 10.50
CA GLU A 271 -16.12 -26.63 11.63
C GLU A 271 -17.30 -25.88 12.29
N ILE A 272 -17.44 -24.59 12.06
CA ILE A 272 -18.54 -23.75 12.56
C ILE A 272 -19.73 -23.87 11.61
N SER A 273 -20.90 -24.26 12.11
CA SER A 273 -22.08 -24.53 11.29
C SER A 273 -22.56 -23.29 10.53
N ASN A 274 -22.80 -22.20 11.24
CA ASN A 274 -23.24 -20.92 10.66
C ASN A 274 -22.20 -19.85 10.91
N LYS A 275 -21.59 -19.34 9.84
CA LYS A 275 -20.47 -18.40 9.91
C LYS A 275 -20.58 -17.28 8.90
N ARG A 276 -20.04 -16.12 9.29
CA ARG A 276 -19.86 -14.96 8.40
C ARG A 276 -18.55 -14.29 8.77
N ILE A 277 -17.73 -13.90 7.77
CA ILE A 277 -16.60 -13.00 7.96
C ILE A 277 -16.95 -11.70 7.25
N VAL A 278 -16.92 -10.61 7.99
CA VAL A 278 -17.30 -9.29 7.52
C VAL A 278 -16.24 -8.25 7.89
N HIS A 279 -16.11 -7.25 7.03
CA HIS A 279 -15.27 -6.09 7.33
C HIS A 279 -16.05 -5.17 8.27
N THR A 280 -15.35 -4.64 9.27
CA THR A 280 -15.83 -3.56 10.14
C THR A 280 -14.87 -2.38 10.10
N PHE A 281 -15.35 -1.18 10.44
CA PHE A 281 -14.46 -0.03 10.56
C PHE A 281 -13.65 -0.11 11.87
N ARG A 282 -12.44 0.44 11.85
CA ARG A 282 -11.54 0.42 13.01
C ARG A 282 -12.16 1.02 14.27
N GLU A 283 -12.98 2.05 14.08
CA GLU A 283 -13.73 2.72 15.17
C GLU A 283 -14.69 1.76 15.91
N ALA A 284 -15.20 0.73 15.21
CA ALA A 284 -16.03 -0.32 15.82
C ALA A 284 -15.23 -1.54 16.30
N ASN A 285 -13.90 -1.59 16.03
CA ASN A 285 -13.01 -2.71 16.39
C ASN A 285 -12.02 -2.37 17.52
N GLN A 286 -12.19 -1.26 18.22
CA GLN A 286 -11.22 -0.72 19.18
C GLN A 286 -10.83 -1.70 20.31
N CYS A 287 -11.76 -2.52 20.80
CA CYS A 287 -11.44 -3.50 21.83
C CYS A 287 -10.43 -4.55 21.35
N ALA A 288 -10.57 -5.04 20.11
CA ALA A 288 -9.63 -5.98 19.51
C ALA A 288 -8.27 -5.30 19.25
N ASP A 289 -8.24 -4.05 18.74
CA ASP A 289 -7.03 -3.24 18.55
C ASP A 289 -6.24 -3.08 19.87
N ILE A 290 -6.92 -2.80 20.99
CA ILE A 290 -6.28 -2.71 22.32
C ILE A 290 -5.68 -4.07 22.72
N LEU A 291 -6.41 -5.16 22.56
CA LEU A 291 -5.93 -6.50 22.91
C LEU A 291 -4.73 -6.92 22.03
N ALA A 292 -4.76 -6.59 20.73
CA ALA A 292 -3.63 -6.84 19.82
C ALA A 292 -2.37 -6.07 20.23
N ARG A 293 -2.50 -4.82 20.65
CA ARG A 293 -1.39 -4.02 21.20
C ARG A 293 -0.85 -4.57 22.51
N ILE A 294 -1.74 -5.02 23.42
CA ILE A 294 -1.33 -5.70 24.64
C ILE A 294 -0.54 -6.96 24.28
N GLY A 295 -1.02 -7.77 23.34
CA GLY A 295 -0.29 -8.93 22.82
C GLY A 295 1.10 -8.58 22.30
N GLY A 296 1.21 -7.55 21.46
CA GLY A 296 2.49 -7.11 20.90
C GLY A 296 3.49 -6.56 21.92
N SER A 297 3.02 -6.04 23.06
CA SER A 297 3.86 -5.54 24.16
C SER A 297 4.08 -6.55 25.27
N SER A 298 3.33 -7.66 25.28
CA SER A 298 3.35 -8.65 26.35
C SER A 298 4.67 -9.44 26.39
N ILE A 299 5.05 -9.83 27.61
CA ILE A 299 6.13 -10.81 27.87
C ILE A 299 5.56 -12.24 27.79
N PHE A 300 4.25 -12.40 27.96
CA PHE A 300 3.56 -13.68 27.87
C PHE A 300 3.19 -14.00 26.43
N ASN A 301 3.42 -15.25 26.01
CA ASN A 301 3.15 -15.68 24.65
C ASN A 301 1.66 -15.68 24.29
N PHE A 302 0.79 -16.07 25.23
CA PHE A 302 -0.65 -16.16 25.03
C PHE A 302 -1.40 -16.00 26.35
N VAL A 303 -2.34 -15.07 26.41
CA VAL A 303 -3.20 -14.83 27.57
C VAL A 303 -4.65 -14.90 27.12
N VAL A 304 -5.47 -15.64 27.86
CA VAL A 304 -6.92 -15.74 27.66
C VAL A 304 -7.62 -15.10 28.86
N PHE A 305 -8.64 -14.28 28.59
CA PHE A 305 -9.41 -13.55 29.59
C PHE A 305 -10.84 -14.07 29.69
#